data_20cabfda75e45fe9fa80c987e6a31a92
#
_entry.id   20cabfda75e45fe9fa80c987e6a31a92
#
_cell.length_a   1.000
_cell.length_b   1.000
_cell.length_c   1.000
_cell.angle_alpha   90.00
_cell.angle_beta   90.00
_cell.angle_gamma   90.00
#
_symmetry.space_group_name_H-M   'P 1'
#
loop_
_entity.id
_entity.type
_entity.pdbx_description
1 polymer ?
#
loop_
_entity_poly.entity_id
_entity_poly.type
_entity_poly.pdbx_seq_one_letter_code
_entity_poly.pdbx_strand_id
1 'polypeptide(L)' 'MGTVKWFNATKGYGFIQPDDGGNDVFVHISAVERAGLGTLREGQKSSYEIVADRRSGKSSADNLRSAG' A
#
# COMPACT_ATOMS: atom_id res chain seq x y z
N MET A 1 6.51 7.69 0.82
CA MET A 1 5.32 8.18 0.08
C MET A 1 5.27 7.55 -1.29
N GLY A 2 4.07 7.29 -1.79
CA GLY A 2 3.93 6.72 -3.12
C GLY A 2 2.54 6.94 -3.70
N THR A 3 2.36 6.45 -4.92
CA THR A 3 1.10 6.55 -5.65
C THR A 3 0.51 5.16 -5.80
N VAL A 4 -0.76 5.00 -5.45
CA VAL A 4 -1.43 3.71 -5.60
C VAL A 4 -1.51 3.38 -7.09
N LYS A 5 -0.89 2.26 -7.47
CA LYS A 5 -0.89 1.79 -8.84
C LYS A 5 -2.23 1.15 -9.19
N TRP A 6 -2.69 0.26 -8.32
CA TRP A 6 -4.03 -0.31 -8.36
C TRP A 6 -4.32 -0.98 -7.04
N PHE A 7 -5.59 -1.16 -6.74
CA PHE A 7 -6.03 -1.86 -5.54
C PHE A 7 -7.34 -2.59 -5.83
N ASN A 8 -7.42 -3.84 -5.40
CA ASN A 8 -8.61 -4.66 -5.58
C ASN A 8 -9.12 -5.13 -4.22
N ALA A 9 -10.17 -4.48 -3.73
CA ALA A 9 -10.75 -4.81 -2.42
C ALA A 9 -11.35 -6.22 -2.38
N THR A 10 -11.82 -6.71 -3.50
CA THR A 10 -12.38 -8.07 -3.59
C THR A 10 -11.30 -9.13 -3.40
N LYS A 11 -10.15 -8.94 -4.02
CA LYS A 11 -9.00 -9.82 -3.84
C LYS A 11 -8.24 -9.53 -2.55
N GLY A 12 -8.39 -8.33 -2.01
CA GLY A 12 -7.81 -7.94 -0.73
C GLY A 12 -6.37 -7.45 -0.80
N TYR A 13 -5.91 -6.95 -1.93
CA TYR A 13 -4.56 -6.41 -2.04
C TYR A 13 -4.41 -5.46 -3.23
N GLY A 14 -3.27 -4.76 -3.24
CA GLY A 14 -2.90 -3.89 -4.33
C GLY A 14 -1.42 -3.55 -4.28
N PHE A 15 -1.00 -2.59 -5.08
CA PHE A 15 0.38 -2.16 -5.15
C PHE A 15 0.48 -0.64 -5.16
N ILE A 16 1.53 -0.15 -4.51
CA ILE A 16 1.86 1.27 -4.47
C ILE A 16 3.22 1.45 -5.13
N GLN A 17 3.31 2.41 -6.04
CA GLN A 17 4.58 2.76 -6.66
C GLN A 17 5.24 3.85 -5.83
N PRO A 18 6.42 3.59 -5.24
CA PRO A 18 7.15 4.62 -4.48
C PRO A 18 7.50 5.81 -5.35
N ASP A 19 7.44 7.00 -4.75
CA ASP A 19 7.77 8.25 -5.48
C ASP A 19 9.25 8.33 -5.84
N ASP A 20 10.10 7.58 -5.15
CA ASP A 20 11.54 7.55 -5.42
C ASP A 20 11.92 6.65 -6.60
N GLY A 21 10.93 6.02 -7.24
CA GLY A 21 11.18 5.17 -8.40
C GLY A 21 11.57 3.73 -8.06
N GLY A 22 11.45 3.33 -6.81
CA GLY A 22 11.75 1.95 -6.41
C GLY A 22 10.71 0.95 -6.89
N ASN A 23 10.90 -0.31 -6.49
CA ASN A 23 9.98 -1.39 -6.85
C ASN A 23 8.60 -1.18 -6.20
N ASP A 24 7.56 -1.66 -6.86
CA ASP A 24 6.21 -1.59 -6.33
C ASP A 24 6.13 -2.26 -4.95
N VAL A 25 5.38 -1.65 -4.05
CA VAL A 25 5.20 -2.13 -2.69
C VAL A 25 3.82 -2.76 -2.57
N PHE A 26 3.79 -4.00 -2.09
CA PHE A 26 2.54 -4.72 -1.84
C PHE A 26 1.78 -4.07 -0.68
N VAL A 27 0.46 -3.96 -0.81
CA VAL A 27 -0.41 -3.52 0.28
C VAL A 27 -1.58 -4.48 0.42
N HIS A 28 -1.80 -4.96 1.65
CA HIS A 28 -2.91 -5.85 1.95
C HIS A 28 -4.08 -5.04 2.51
N ILE A 29 -5.30 -5.52 2.26
CA ILE A 29 -6.52 -4.83 2.72
C ILE A 29 -6.54 -4.63 4.22
N SER A 30 -5.94 -5.52 5.00
CA SER A 30 -5.89 -5.38 6.46
C SER A 30 -5.14 -4.11 6.87
N ALA A 31 -4.10 -3.72 6.13
CA ALA A 31 -3.38 -2.47 6.39
C ALA A 31 -4.24 -1.26 6.06
N VAL A 32 -5.02 -1.34 5.00
CA VAL A 32 -5.95 -0.28 4.60
C VAL A 32 -7.04 -0.10 5.65
N GLU A 33 -7.59 -1.20 6.15
CA GLU A 33 -8.62 -1.18 7.19
C GLU A 33 -8.08 -0.63 8.50
N ARG A 34 -6.88 -1.03 8.90
CA ARG A 34 -6.23 -0.51 10.11
C ARG A 34 -6.00 0.99 10.04
N ALA A 35 -5.76 1.51 8.85
CA ALA A 35 -5.59 2.94 8.63
C ALA A 35 -6.91 3.70 8.57
N GLY A 36 -8.04 2.99 8.59
CA GLY A 36 -9.37 3.59 8.52
C GLY A 36 -9.74 4.09 7.13
N LEU A 37 -9.04 3.65 6.09
CA LEU A 37 -9.25 4.14 4.73
C LEU A 37 -10.35 3.39 3.97
N GLY A 38 -10.63 2.15 4.35
CA GLY A 38 -11.62 1.31 3.69
C GLY A 38 -11.17 0.77 2.34
N THR A 39 -10.66 1.60 1.48
CA THR A 39 -10.15 1.21 0.17
C THR A 39 -9.12 2.23 -0.32
N LEU A 40 -8.43 1.88 -1.40
CA LEU A 40 -7.49 2.79 -2.07
C LEU A 40 -7.93 2.96 -3.52
N ARG A 41 -7.69 4.14 -4.06
CA ARG A 41 -8.01 4.45 -5.44
C ARG A 41 -6.74 4.48 -6.29
N GLU A 42 -6.87 4.06 -7.54
CA GLU A 42 -5.79 4.16 -8.50
C GLU A 42 -5.36 5.63 -8.65
N GLY A 43 -4.06 5.86 -8.56
CA GLY A 43 -3.50 7.22 -8.63
C GLY A 43 -3.53 8.00 -7.33
N GLN A 44 -4.09 7.43 -6.26
CA GLN A 44 -4.14 8.10 -4.97
C GLN A 44 -2.74 8.19 -4.36
N LYS A 45 -2.40 9.36 -3.83
CA LYS A 45 -1.15 9.53 -3.07
C LYS A 45 -1.35 9.05 -1.64
N SER A 46 -0.40 8.28 -1.15
CA SER A 46 -0.43 7.74 0.21
C SER A 46 0.96 7.78 0.83
N SER A 47 1.01 8.07 2.12
CA SER A 47 2.21 7.81 2.87
C SER A 47 2.09 6.45 3.55
N TYR A 48 3.20 5.79 3.77
CA TYR A 48 3.21 4.45 4.34
C TYR A 48 4.59 4.14 4.89
N GLU A 49 4.65 3.08 5.69
CA GLU A 49 5.91 2.51 6.14
C GLU A 49 6.12 1.16 5.47
N ILE A 50 7.35 0.83 5.14
CA ILE A 50 7.69 -0.45 4.55
C ILE A 50 8.02 -1.42 5.67
N VAL A 51 7.29 -2.53 5.71
CA VAL A 51 7.49 -3.59 6.68
C VAL A 51 7.91 -4.85 5.94
N ALA A 52 9.05 -5.40 6.33
CA ALA A 52 9.54 -6.64 5.73
C ALA A 52 8.78 -7.85 6.29
N ASP A 53 8.28 -8.70 5.40
CA ASP A 53 7.67 -9.96 5.78
C ASP A 53 8.74 -11.04 5.84
N ARG A 54 9.01 -11.56 7.04
CA ARG A 54 10.02 -12.58 7.24
C ARG A 54 9.69 -13.90 6.57
N ARG A 55 8.41 -14.19 6.37
CA ARG A 55 7.98 -15.45 5.78
C ARG A 55 8.21 -15.50 4.28
N SER A 56 7.89 -14.42 3.59
CA SER A 56 7.99 -14.38 2.14
C SER A 56 9.23 -13.64 1.65
N GLY A 57 9.91 -12.92 2.52
CA GLY A 57 11.02 -12.07 2.14
C GLY A 57 10.60 -10.84 1.36
N LYS A 58 9.32 -10.55 1.30
CA LYS A 58 8.77 -9.42 0.56
C LYS A 58 8.44 -8.27 1.49
N SER A 59 8.51 -7.06 0.96
CA SER A 59 8.11 -5.87 1.70
C SER A 59 6.65 -5.55 1.44
N SER A 60 5.97 -5.03 2.47
CA SER A 60 4.59 -4.58 2.33
C SER A 60 4.42 -3.21 2.96
N ALA A 61 3.40 -2.48 2.53
CA ALA A 61 3.07 -1.18 3.09
C ALA A 61 2.20 -1.35 4.33
N ASP A 62 2.49 -0.57 5.36
CA ASP A 62 1.69 -0.52 6.59
C ASP A 62 1.60 0.93 7.05
N ASN A 63 0.83 1.19 8.10
CA ASN A 63 0.63 2.55 8.63
C ASN A 63 0.27 3.55 7.53
N LEU A 64 -0.67 3.17 6.69
CA LEU A 64 -1.09 3.96 5.55
C LEU A 64 -1.80 5.24 5.98
N ARG A 65 -1.54 6.33 5.24
CA ARG A 65 -2.25 7.59 5.42
C ARG A 65 -2.52 8.19 4.06
N SER A 66 -3.71 8.75 3.91
CA SER A 66 -4.03 9.50 2.70
C SER A 66 -3.24 10.80 2.69
N ALA A 67 -2.55 11.07 1.59
CA ALA A 67 -1.70 12.25 1.46
C ALA A 67 -2.34 13.34 0.59
N GLY A 68 -3.59 13.18 0.26
CA GLY A 68 -4.25 14.12 -0.61
C GLY A 68 -5.56 14.69 -0.11
#